data_187753a4fd7f8ec055fbd38c5aadd96a
#
_entry.id   187753a4fd7f8ec055fbd38c5aadd96a
#
_cell.length_a   1.000
_cell.length_b   1.000
_cell.length_c   1.000
_cell.angle_alpha   90.00
_cell.angle_beta   90.00
_cell.angle_gamma   90.00
#
_symmetry.space_group_name_H-M   'P 1'
#
loop_
_entity.id
_entity.type
_entity.pdbx_description
1 polymer ?
#
loop_
_entity_poly.entity_id
_entity_poly.type
_entity_poly.pdbx_seq_one_letter_code
_entity_poly.pdbx_strand_id
1 'polypeptide(L)'
;FPQNYVWMLAFVSALFLTAWGLLLRFQPHADQSVMCCVLVLTGIGVTMIARLDQDTKTTVAFRQLLWLAIALVFANLLVVFMRDYRVLRRFSYVSMVIGIVLLLSPMLPVVGSEQYGARIWVKIPGLGSFQPSEFAKLFLAFFFASYLFDHRDQLAVGGKKILGIQLPRIKDMGPIIVVWIVSMGVLVLQHDLGTSLMFFAMFVSMLYVATGRKSWIVIGFIAFAAGAVAAASIFSHVGSRVDAWLHPFSAAQYNKEYGGSYQLVTGIFGLASGGLMGTGLGQGHPSITPIANSDYIYAALGEELGLT
;
A
#
# COMPACT_ATOMS: atom_id res chain seq x y z
N PHE A 1 10.35 -22.69 -17.90
CA PHE A 1 9.04 -22.09 -17.62
C PHE A 1 7.95 -22.99 -18.23
N PRO A 2 6.89 -23.36 -17.47
CA PRO A 2 5.73 -24.05 -18.03
C PRO A 2 5.16 -23.26 -19.22
N GLN A 3 4.69 -23.93 -20.26
CA GLN A 3 4.19 -23.31 -21.49
C GLN A 3 3.08 -22.26 -21.22
N ASN A 4 2.30 -22.45 -20.16
CA ASN A 4 1.25 -21.51 -19.73
C ASN A 4 1.80 -20.14 -19.30
N TYR A 5 3.01 -20.06 -18.75
CA TYR A 5 3.64 -18.78 -18.36
C TYR A 5 4.04 -17.95 -19.59
N VAL A 6 4.50 -18.59 -20.66
CA VAL A 6 4.90 -17.90 -21.89
C VAL A 6 3.69 -17.20 -22.52
N TRP A 7 2.56 -17.91 -22.62
CA TRP A 7 1.31 -17.33 -23.13
C TRP A 7 0.80 -16.19 -22.24
N MET A 8 0.89 -16.35 -20.91
CA MET A 8 0.46 -15.32 -19.99
C MET A 8 1.36 -14.07 -20.05
N LEU A 9 2.67 -14.24 -20.15
CA LEU A 9 3.61 -13.15 -20.36
C LEU A 9 3.35 -12.42 -21.67
N ALA A 10 3.12 -13.15 -22.76
CA ALA A 10 2.78 -12.56 -24.06
C ALA A 10 1.47 -11.76 -23.97
N PHE A 11 0.46 -12.30 -23.31
CA PHE A 11 -0.82 -11.61 -23.10
C PHE A 11 -0.67 -10.33 -22.26
N VAL A 12 0.04 -10.38 -21.13
CA VAL A 12 0.31 -9.21 -20.29
C VAL A 12 1.13 -8.16 -21.04
N SER A 13 2.14 -8.58 -21.82
CA SER A 13 2.91 -7.67 -22.64
C SER A 13 2.04 -6.97 -23.70
N ALA A 14 1.13 -7.70 -24.34
CA ALA A 14 0.17 -7.11 -25.28
C ALA A 14 -0.76 -6.10 -24.57
N LEU A 15 -1.20 -6.38 -23.35
CA LEU A 15 -2.00 -5.43 -22.54
C LEU A 15 -1.21 -4.17 -22.18
N PHE A 16 0.08 -4.27 -21.86
CA PHE A 16 0.94 -3.10 -21.65
C PHE A 16 1.10 -2.27 -22.91
N LEU A 17 1.34 -2.90 -24.06
CA LEU A 17 1.44 -2.19 -25.34
C LEU A 17 0.13 -1.50 -25.71
N THR A 18 -1.02 -2.15 -25.49
CA THR A 18 -2.33 -1.53 -25.70
C THR A 18 -2.55 -0.35 -24.75
N ALA A 19 -2.19 -0.48 -23.47
CA ALA A 19 -2.29 0.59 -22.50
C ALA A 19 -1.44 1.80 -22.92
N TRP A 20 -0.22 1.56 -23.37
CA TRP A 20 0.66 2.60 -23.87
C TRP A 20 0.09 3.29 -25.10
N GLY A 21 -0.38 2.52 -26.10
CA GLY A 21 -1.01 3.06 -27.30
C GLY A 21 -2.28 3.89 -26.99
N LEU A 22 -3.10 3.43 -26.04
CA LEU A 22 -4.28 4.16 -25.59
C LEU A 22 -3.92 5.46 -24.85
N LEU A 23 -2.89 5.45 -24.00
CA LEU A 23 -2.38 6.66 -23.36
C LEU A 23 -1.90 7.69 -24.39
N LEU A 24 -1.11 7.27 -25.37
CA LEU A 24 -0.66 8.15 -26.47
C LEU A 24 -1.83 8.74 -27.26
N ARG A 25 -2.90 7.99 -27.45
CA ARG A 25 -4.07 8.42 -28.25
C ARG A 25 -5.04 9.32 -27.48
N PHE A 26 -5.33 8.98 -26.21
CA PHE A 26 -6.39 9.65 -25.43
C PHE A 26 -5.84 10.62 -24.40
N GLN A 27 -4.59 10.45 -23.96
CA GLN A 27 -3.92 11.25 -22.93
C GLN A 27 -2.51 11.66 -23.37
N PRO A 28 -2.34 12.39 -24.48
CA PRO A 28 -1.01 12.67 -25.04
C PRO A 28 -0.10 13.49 -24.12
N HIS A 29 -0.66 14.17 -23.14
CA HIS A 29 0.07 14.97 -22.14
C HIS A 29 0.37 14.19 -20.84
N ALA A 30 -0.02 12.91 -20.76
CA ALA A 30 0.31 12.08 -19.60
C ALA A 30 1.81 11.76 -19.57
N ASP A 31 2.38 11.71 -18.37
CA ASP A 31 3.77 11.33 -18.19
C ASP A 31 3.97 9.84 -18.50
N GLN A 32 4.67 9.57 -19.60
CA GLN A 32 4.95 8.22 -20.10
C GLN A 32 5.94 7.46 -19.22
N SER A 33 6.76 8.17 -18.43
CA SER A 33 7.76 7.56 -17.54
C SER A 33 7.12 6.70 -16.46
N VAL A 34 5.93 7.06 -15.99
CA VAL A 34 5.16 6.27 -15.02
C VAL A 34 4.88 4.85 -15.57
N MET A 35 4.47 4.73 -16.83
CA MET A 35 4.20 3.43 -17.44
C MET A 35 5.47 2.59 -17.59
N CYS A 36 6.59 3.21 -17.97
CA CYS A 36 7.89 2.54 -18.02
C CYS A 36 8.31 2.01 -16.65
N CYS A 37 8.17 2.82 -15.59
CA CYS A 37 8.46 2.39 -14.21
C CYS A 37 7.57 1.20 -13.79
N VAL A 38 6.27 1.25 -14.09
CA VAL A 38 5.34 0.16 -13.78
C VAL A 38 5.75 -1.12 -14.51
N LEU A 39 6.12 -1.04 -15.79
CA LEU A 39 6.57 -2.19 -16.57
C LEU A 39 7.83 -2.83 -15.98
N VAL A 40 8.84 -2.02 -15.65
CA VAL A 40 10.12 -2.51 -15.10
C VAL A 40 9.89 -3.15 -13.72
N LEU A 41 9.19 -2.46 -12.81
CA LEU A 41 8.93 -2.96 -11.46
C LEU A 41 8.10 -4.24 -11.46
N THR A 42 7.07 -4.33 -12.31
CA THR A 42 6.27 -5.54 -12.43
C THR A 42 7.05 -6.68 -13.07
N GLY A 43 7.91 -6.38 -14.05
CA GLY A 43 8.79 -7.37 -14.67
C GLY A 43 9.76 -7.99 -13.67
N ILE A 44 10.47 -7.15 -12.88
CA ILE A 44 11.37 -7.61 -11.81
C ILE A 44 10.58 -8.42 -10.77
N GLY A 45 9.44 -7.91 -10.31
CA GLY A 45 8.62 -8.57 -9.29
C GLY A 45 8.13 -9.94 -9.73
N VAL A 46 7.57 -10.07 -10.93
CA VAL A 46 7.10 -11.35 -11.47
C VAL A 46 8.24 -12.35 -11.67
N THR A 47 9.41 -11.88 -12.12
CA THR A 47 10.60 -12.74 -12.30
C THR A 47 11.05 -13.31 -10.96
N MET A 48 11.12 -12.46 -9.92
CA MET A 48 11.53 -12.90 -8.58
C MET A 48 10.50 -13.83 -7.92
N ILE A 49 9.21 -13.54 -8.07
CA ILE A 49 8.16 -14.45 -7.57
C ILE A 49 8.22 -15.79 -8.30
N ALA A 50 8.42 -15.80 -9.62
CA ALA A 50 8.55 -17.03 -10.38
C ALA A 50 9.81 -17.84 -9.97
N ARG A 51 10.88 -17.15 -9.57
CA ARG A 51 12.07 -17.78 -8.99
C ARG A 51 11.76 -18.44 -7.64
N LEU A 52 11.08 -17.75 -6.76
CA LEU A 52 10.65 -18.26 -5.45
C LEU A 52 9.66 -19.44 -5.56
N ASP A 53 8.76 -19.39 -6.57
CA ASP A 53 7.85 -20.51 -6.84
C ASP A 53 8.56 -21.82 -7.17
N GLN A 54 9.76 -21.76 -7.76
CA GLN A 54 10.56 -22.96 -8.02
C GLN A 54 11.04 -23.64 -6.73
N ASP A 55 11.46 -22.85 -5.74
CA ASP A 55 11.92 -23.36 -4.45
C ASP A 55 10.74 -23.86 -3.59
N THR A 56 9.66 -23.10 -3.55
CA THR A 56 8.49 -23.41 -2.70
C THR A 56 7.47 -24.32 -3.38
N LYS A 57 7.63 -24.64 -4.66
CA LYS A 57 6.70 -25.43 -5.51
C LYS A 57 5.28 -24.83 -5.51
N THR A 58 5.18 -23.52 -5.51
CA THR A 58 3.91 -22.77 -5.56
C THR A 58 3.63 -22.23 -6.96
N THR A 59 2.49 -21.58 -7.15
CA THR A 59 2.08 -20.96 -8.42
C THR A 59 1.66 -19.51 -8.20
N VAL A 60 2.37 -18.81 -7.31
CA VAL A 60 2.05 -17.42 -6.95
C VAL A 60 2.30 -16.47 -8.13
N ALA A 61 3.37 -16.68 -8.90
CA ALA A 61 3.68 -15.88 -10.08
C ALA A 61 2.57 -15.92 -11.13
N PHE A 62 1.96 -17.08 -11.35
CA PHE A 62 0.83 -17.19 -12.29
C PHE A 62 -0.37 -16.38 -11.81
N ARG A 63 -0.70 -16.46 -10.53
CA ARG A 63 -1.78 -15.65 -9.93
C ARG A 63 -1.46 -14.16 -10.00
N GLN A 64 -0.21 -13.77 -9.78
CA GLN A 64 0.24 -12.39 -9.90
C GLN A 64 0.07 -11.85 -11.33
N LEU A 65 0.43 -12.63 -12.35
CA LEU A 65 0.21 -12.27 -13.74
C LEU A 65 -1.29 -12.13 -14.07
N LEU A 66 -2.14 -12.99 -13.51
CA LEU A 66 -3.58 -12.90 -13.68
C LEU A 66 -4.15 -11.58 -13.09
N TRP A 67 -3.76 -11.25 -11.87
CA TRP A 67 -4.16 -9.99 -11.24
C TRP A 67 -3.62 -8.76 -11.98
N LEU A 68 -2.39 -8.84 -12.47
CA LEU A 68 -1.80 -7.79 -13.32
C LEU A 68 -2.60 -7.62 -14.62
N ALA A 69 -2.99 -8.70 -15.26
CA ALA A 69 -3.82 -8.65 -16.47
C ALA A 69 -5.17 -7.96 -16.18
N ILE A 70 -5.85 -8.34 -15.10
CA ILE A 70 -7.10 -7.71 -14.68
C ILE A 70 -6.90 -6.22 -14.42
N ALA A 71 -5.85 -5.84 -13.68
CA ALA A 71 -5.53 -4.44 -13.40
C ALA A 71 -5.25 -3.63 -14.67
N LEU A 72 -4.52 -4.19 -15.64
CA LEU A 72 -4.26 -3.54 -16.93
C LEU A 72 -5.54 -3.38 -17.77
N VAL A 73 -6.44 -4.35 -17.73
CA VAL A 73 -7.74 -4.22 -18.40
C VAL A 73 -8.53 -3.07 -17.78
N PHE A 74 -8.61 -3.00 -16.45
CA PHE A 74 -9.26 -1.87 -15.76
C PHE A 74 -8.60 -0.53 -16.08
N ALA A 75 -7.26 -0.46 -16.09
CA ALA A 75 -6.53 0.75 -16.45
C ALA A 75 -6.84 1.20 -17.89
N ASN A 76 -6.87 0.25 -18.85
CA ASN A 76 -7.26 0.53 -20.23
C ASN A 76 -8.69 1.07 -20.33
N LEU A 77 -9.64 0.46 -19.64
CA LEU A 77 -11.02 0.93 -19.58
C LEU A 77 -11.11 2.35 -18.99
N LEU A 78 -10.38 2.63 -17.91
CA LEU A 78 -10.34 3.96 -17.31
C LEU A 78 -9.78 5.01 -18.29
N VAL A 79 -8.69 4.72 -19.01
CA VAL A 79 -8.11 5.65 -19.99
C VAL A 79 -9.09 5.97 -21.12
N VAL A 80 -9.86 4.97 -21.58
CA VAL A 80 -10.83 5.17 -22.68
C VAL A 80 -12.10 5.91 -22.22
N PHE A 81 -12.66 5.52 -21.08
CA PHE A 81 -13.97 6.00 -20.63
C PHE A 81 -13.88 7.22 -19.73
N MET A 82 -12.82 7.37 -18.94
CA MET A 82 -12.65 8.50 -18.03
C MET A 82 -11.92 9.68 -18.71
N ARG A 83 -12.61 10.39 -19.57
CA ARG A 83 -12.06 11.57 -20.25
C ARG A 83 -11.98 12.79 -19.34
N ASP A 84 -12.88 12.91 -18.38
CA ASP A 84 -12.93 14.01 -17.41
C ASP A 84 -13.00 13.48 -15.98
N TYR A 85 -11.86 13.54 -15.27
CA TYR A 85 -11.76 13.14 -13.86
C TYR A 85 -12.60 14.04 -12.92
N ARG A 86 -13.04 15.23 -13.39
CA ARG A 86 -13.88 16.15 -12.60
C ARG A 86 -15.25 15.53 -12.28
N VAL A 87 -15.69 14.56 -13.05
CA VAL A 87 -16.93 13.80 -12.77
C VAL A 87 -16.85 13.11 -11.40
N LEU A 88 -15.66 12.64 -10.98
CA LEU A 88 -15.46 12.01 -9.68
C LEU A 88 -15.79 12.94 -8.51
N ARG A 89 -15.59 14.25 -8.68
CA ARG A 89 -15.94 15.27 -7.68
C ARG A 89 -17.43 15.27 -7.34
N ARG A 90 -18.29 15.00 -8.33
CA ARG A 90 -19.74 14.92 -8.12
C ARG A 90 -20.15 13.80 -7.17
N PHE A 91 -19.33 12.74 -7.10
CA PHE A 91 -19.60 11.57 -6.27
C PHE A 91 -18.76 11.54 -4.98
N SER A 92 -18.30 12.69 -4.51
CA SER A 92 -17.42 12.82 -3.34
C SER A 92 -17.97 12.09 -2.11
N TYR A 93 -19.18 12.42 -1.65
CA TYR A 93 -19.79 11.79 -0.48
C TYR A 93 -20.17 10.32 -0.69
N VAL A 94 -20.53 9.94 -1.91
CA VAL A 94 -20.75 8.52 -2.27
C VAL A 94 -19.44 7.73 -2.13
N SER A 95 -18.34 8.30 -2.61
CA SER A 95 -17.00 7.70 -2.44
C SER A 95 -16.63 7.56 -0.97
N MET A 96 -16.95 8.55 -0.13
CA MET A 96 -16.76 8.47 1.32
C MET A 96 -17.50 7.29 1.92
N VAL A 97 -18.78 7.15 1.64
CA VAL A 97 -19.62 6.06 2.17
C VAL A 97 -19.10 4.70 1.70
N ILE A 98 -18.80 4.55 0.41
CA ILE A 98 -18.24 3.31 -0.13
C ILE A 98 -16.90 2.99 0.56
N GLY A 99 -16.03 3.96 0.71
CA GLY A 99 -14.74 3.78 1.38
C GLY A 99 -14.88 3.30 2.83
N ILE A 100 -15.77 3.90 3.61
CA ILE A 100 -16.03 3.49 5.00
C ILE A 100 -16.66 2.11 5.07
N VAL A 101 -17.63 1.79 4.21
CA VAL A 101 -18.28 0.48 4.15
C VAL A 101 -17.25 -0.61 3.80
N LEU A 102 -16.36 -0.35 2.84
CA LEU A 102 -15.27 -1.27 2.51
C LEU A 102 -14.32 -1.49 3.68
N LEU A 103 -13.95 -0.43 4.43
CA LEU A 103 -13.11 -0.58 5.62
C LEU A 103 -13.78 -1.42 6.71
N LEU A 104 -15.07 -1.27 6.90
CA LEU A 104 -15.83 -2.01 7.92
C LEU A 104 -16.11 -3.46 7.50
N SER A 105 -16.10 -3.78 6.23
CA SER A 105 -16.51 -5.08 5.69
C SER A 105 -15.74 -6.28 6.26
N PRO A 106 -14.42 -6.24 6.55
CA PRO A 106 -13.72 -7.38 7.17
C PRO A 106 -14.11 -7.63 8.62
N MET A 107 -14.71 -6.64 9.30
CA MET A 107 -15.18 -6.80 10.68
C MET A 107 -16.50 -7.56 10.77
N LEU A 108 -17.23 -7.71 9.65
CA LEU A 108 -18.48 -8.46 9.61
C LEU A 108 -18.20 -9.96 9.81
N PRO A 109 -18.93 -10.63 10.73
CA PRO A 109 -18.65 -12.03 11.09
C PRO A 109 -18.88 -13.02 9.95
N VAL A 110 -19.73 -12.68 8.99
CA VAL A 110 -20.11 -13.59 7.86
C VAL A 110 -19.09 -13.55 6.72
N VAL A 111 -18.43 -12.43 6.51
CA VAL A 111 -17.63 -12.17 5.29
C VAL A 111 -16.15 -12.05 5.62
N GLY A 112 -15.82 -11.54 6.82
CA GLY A 112 -14.46 -11.31 7.27
C GLY A 112 -13.73 -12.61 7.60
N SER A 113 -12.45 -12.68 7.24
CA SER A 113 -11.57 -13.77 7.62
C SER A 113 -10.33 -13.24 8.31
N GLU A 114 -9.96 -13.92 9.40
CA GLU A 114 -8.73 -13.64 10.12
C GLU A 114 -7.58 -14.45 9.51
N GLN A 115 -6.49 -13.77 9.19
CA GLN A 115 -5.25 -14.38 8.71
C GLN A 115 -4.08 -13.71 9.42
N TYR A 116 -3.17 -14.50 9.96
CA TYR A 116 -1.97 -14.03 10.68
C TYR A 116 -2.27 -13.05 11.84
N GLY A 117 -3.41 -13.23 12.53
CA GLY A 117 -3.80 -12.38 13.65
C GLY A 117 -4.40 -11.02 13.27
N ALA A 118 -4.69 -10.78 11.98
CA ALA A 118 -5.34 -9.57 11.48
C ALA A 118 -6.64 -9.90 10.75
N ARG A 119 -7.69 -9.11 11.00
CA ARG A 119 -9.01 -9.23 10.35
C ARG A 119 -9.16 -8.22 9.23
N ILE A 120 -8.43 -8.45 8.13
CA ILE A 120 -8.34 -7.52 6.99
C ILE A 120 -8.82 -8.09 5.67
N TRP A 121 -9.13 -9.38 5.65
CA TRP A 121 -9.51 -10.09 4.44
C TRP A 121 -11.00 -10.38 4.38
N VAL A 122 -11.55 -10.28 3.17
CA VAL A 122 -12.92 -10.72 2.83
C VAL A 122 -12.82 -11.90 1.89
N LYS A 123 -13.51 -13.00 2.23
CA LYS A 123 -13.58 -14.20 1.38
C LYS A 123 -14.81 -14.12 0.47
N ILE A 124 -14.56 -14.23 -0.84
CA ILE A 124 -15.63 -14.38 -1.84
C ILE A 124 -15.63 -15.83 -2.30
N PRO A 125 -16.74 -16.57 -2.11
CA PRO A 125 -16.84 -17.93 -2.60
C PRO A 125 -16.54 -18.00 -4.10
N GLY A 126 -15.59 -18.86 -4.49
CA GLY A 126 -15.19 -19.06 -5.89
C GLY A 126 -14.16 -18.08 -6.46
N LEU A 127 -13.91 -16.92 -5.83
CA LEU A 127 -12.97 -15.91 -6.30
C LEU A 127 -11.72 -15.76 -5.41
N GLY A 128 -11.75 -16.32 -4.19
CA GLY A 128 -10.65 -16.21 -3.22
C GLY A 128 -10.86 -15.12 -2.18
N SER A 129 -9.77 -14.63 -1.60
CA SER A 129 -9.79 -13.54 -0.61
C SER A 129 -9.20 -12.26 -1.22
N PHE A 130 -9.78 -11.11 -0.89
CA PHE A 130 -9.25 -9.80 -1.23
C PHE A 130 -9.25 -8.89 0.00
N GLN A 131 -8.43 -7.85 -0.04
CA GLN A 131 -8.31 -6.86 1.04
C GLN A 131 -9.10 -5.60 0.68
N PRO A 132 -10.27 -5.35 1.31
CA PRO A 132 -11.11 -4.20 0.97
C PRO A 132 -10.45 -2.84 1.23
N SER A 133 -9.49 -2.76 2.16
CA SER A 133 -8.78 -1.52 2.47
C SER A 133 -8.01 -0.96 1.26
N GLU A 134 -7.57 -1.81 0.31
CA GLU A 134 -6.92 -1.37 -0.92
C GLU A 134 -7.86 -0.55 -1.81
N PHE A 135 -9.11 -0.98 -1.92
CA PHE A 135 -10.13 -0.20 -2.65
C PHE A 135 -10.63 0.99 -1.84
N ALA A 136 -10.82 0.82 -0.53
CA ALA A 136 -11.24 1.89 0.37
C ALA A 136 -10.30 3.10 0.29
N LYS A 137 -9.01 2.86 0.20
CA LYS A 137 -7.97 3.87 0.01
C LYS A 137 -8.23 4.76 -1.21
N LEU A 138 -8.59 4.18 -2.35
CA LEU A 138 -8.91 4.92 -3.56
C LEU A 138 -10.17 5.78 -3.39
N PHE A 139 -11.25 5.21 -2.85
CA PHE A 139 -12.50 5.92 -2.63
C PHE A 139 -12.34 7.07 -1.62
N LEU A 140 -11.60 6.86 -0.54
CA LEU A 140 -11.32 7.93 0.43
C LEU A 140 -10.37 8.99 -0.14
N ALA A 141 -9.41 8.62 -1.00
CA ALA A 141 -8.59 9.58 -1.72
C ALA A 141 -9.44 10.48 -2.63
N PHE A 142 -10.42 9.93 -3.34
CA PHE A 142 -11.36 10.70 -4.15
C PHE A 142 -12.21 11.66 -3.29
N PHE A 143 -12.71 11.19 -2.16
CA PHE A 143 -13.42 12.04 -1.22
C PHE A 143 -12.53 13.18 -0.71
N PHE A 144 -11.35 12.87 -0.20
CA PHE A 144 -10.42 13.87 0.35
C PHE A 144 -10.01 14.89 -0.72
N ALA A 145 -9.64 14.43 -1.93
CA ALA A 145 -9.27 15.31 -3.02
C ALA A 145 -10.40 16.28 -3.39
N SER A 146 -11.61 15.77 -3.52
CA SER A 146 -12.79 16.57 -3.86
C SER A 146 -13.12 17.57 -2.77
N TYR A 147 -13.15 17.14 -1.51
CA TYR A 147 -13.44 17.99 -0.37
C TYR A 147 -12.40 19.10 -0.21
N LEU A 148 -11.11 18.75 -0.29
CA LEU A 148 -10.02 19.71 -0.18
C LEU A 148 -10.03 20.72 -1.33
N PHE A 149 -10.37 20.30 -2.53
CA PHE A 149 -10.51 21.20 -3.67
C PHE A 149 -11.64 22.22 -3.46
N ASP A 150 -12.78 21.78 -2.93
CA ASP A 150 -13.93 22.67 -2.68
C ASP A 150 -13.70 23.67 -1.55
N HIS A 151 -12.88 23.31 -0.56
CA HIS A 151 -12.63 24.11 0.64
C HIS A 151 -11.21 24.69 0.69
N ARG A 152 -10.42 24.57 -0.39
CA ARG A 152 -9.01 25.00 -0.42
C ARG A 152 -8.79 26.45 0.02
N ASP A 153 -9.65 27.36 -0.42
CA ASP A 153 -9.52 28.79 -0.13
C ASP A 153 -9.78 29.07 1.36
N GLN A 154 -10.73 28.36 1.97
CA GLN A 154 -11.03 28.44 3.40
C GLN A 154 -9.88 27.83 4.25
N LEU A 155 -9.32 26.72 3.80
CA LEU A 155 -8.19 26.04 4.43
C LEU A 155 -6.86 26.79 4.25
N ALA A 156 -6.76 27.57 3.15
CA ALA A 156 -5.63 28.45 2.89
C ALA A 156 -5.66 29.74 3.74
N VAL A 157 -6.83 30.20 4.19
CA VAL A 157 -6.94 31.35 5.11
C VAL A 157 -6.48 30.91 6.50
N GLY A 158 -5.31 31.41 6.94
CA GLY A 158 -4.72 31.04 8.20
C GLY A 158 -5.52 31.46 9.42
N GLY A 159 -5.57 30.56 10.41
CA GLY A 159 -5.97 30.87 11.77
C GLY A 159 -4.87 31.59 12.58
N LYS A 160 -4.86 31.40 13.89
CA LYS A 160 -3.86 32.00 14.81
C LYS A 160 -2.44 31.52 14.50
N LYS A 161 -1.46 32.42 14.53
CA LYS A 161 -0.03 32.07 14.49
C LYS A 161 0.40 31.62 15.89
N ILE A 162 0.90 30.40 16.03
CA ILE A 162 1.50 29.88 17.25
C ILE A 162 2.93 29.46 16.91
N LEU A 163 3.92 29.95 17.61
CA LEU A 163 5.35 29.67 17.40
C LEU A 163 5.83 29.86 15.94
N GLY A 164 5.30 30.85 15.21
CA GLY A 164 5.66 31.09 13.82
C GLY A 164 4.92 30.21 12.81
N ILE A 165 4.18 29.19 13.26
CA ILE A 165 3.39 28.30 12.44
C ILE A 165 1.96 28.79 12.39
N GLN A 166 1.43 29.04 11.19
CA GLN A 166 0.01 29.38 11.02
C GLN A 166 -0.83 28.11 11.11
N LEU A 167 -1.63 27.98 12.17
CA LEU A 167 -2.57 26.88 12.34
C LEU A 167 -3.79 27.10 11.44
N PRO A 168 -4.30 26.05 10.79
CA PRO A 168 -5.55 26.12 10.05
C PRO A 168 -6.75 26.28 10.99
N ARG A 169 -7.88 26.76 10.44
CA ARG A 169 -9.14 26.79 11.17
C ARG A 169 -9.76 25.39 11.20
N ILE A 170 -9.81 24.79 12.37
CA ILE A 170 -10.36 23.43 12.56
C ILE A 170 -11.82 23.31 12.16
N LYS A 171 -12.59 24.42 12.23
CA LYS A 171 -14.03 24.44 11.93
C LYS A 171 -14.36 23.97 10.51
N ASP A 172 -13.49 24.31 9.54
CA ASP A 172 -13.71 24.03 8.13
C ASP A 172 -13.22 22.63 7.73
N MET A 173 -12.63 21.90 8.68
CA MET A 173 -12.07 20.56 8.49
C MET A 173 -12.92 19.44 9.11
N GLY A 174 -14.06 19.77 9.71
CA GLY A 174 -14.87 18.81 10.48
C GLY A 174 -15.09 17.47 9.76
N PRO A 175 -15.72 17.45 8.58
CA PRO A 175 -16.03 16.21 7.88
C PRO A 175 -14.79 15.38 7.52
N ILE A 176 -13.72 16.02 7.07
CA ILE A 176 -12.51 15.35 6.65
C ILE A 176 -11.75 14.74 7.84
N ILE A 177 -11.70 15.45 8.98
CA ILE A 177 -11.10 14.93 10.22
C ILE A 177 -11.91 13.76 10.77
N VAL A 178 -13.24 13.86 10.77
CA VAL A 178 -14.10 12.78 11.26
C VAL A 178 -13.89 11.52 10.43
N VAL A 179 -13.93 11.61 9.11
CA VAL A 179 -13.71 10.47 8.21
C VAL A 179 -12.32 9.88 8.42
N TRP A 180 -11.30 10.73 8.58
CA TRP A 180 -9.94 10.30 8.82
C TRP A 180 -9.82 9.56 10.17
N ILE A 181 -10.36 10.12 11.28
CA ILE A 181 -10.33 9.47 12.60
C ILE A 181 -11.07 8.13 12.57
N VAL A 182 -12.25 8.07 11.94
CA VAL A 182 -13.02 6.83 11.81
C VAL A 182 -12.21 5.78 11.02
N SER A 183 -11.62 6.17 9.89
CA SER A 183 -10.82 5.26 9.07
C SER A 183 -9.60 4.73 9.83
N MET A 184 -8.88 5.60 10.53
CA MET A 184 -7.73 5.22 11.36
C MET A 184 -8.16 4.30 12.51
N GLY A 185 -9.26 4.62 13.20
CA GLY A 185 -9.78 3.80 14.28
C GLY A 185 -10.13 2.38 13.84
N VAL A 186 -10.80 2.24 12.70
CA VAL A 186 -11.14 0.94 12.12
C VAL A 186 -9.90 0.13 11.78
N LEU A 187 -8.90 0.73 11.15
CA LEU A 187 -7.66 0.05 10.75
C LEU A 187 -6.82 -0.39 11.97
N VAL A 188 -6.77 0.43 13.02
CA VAL A 188 -6.11 0.06 14.28
C VAL A 188 -6.81 -1.12 14.94
N LEU A 189 -8.14 -1.14 14.96
CA LEU A 189 -8.94 -2.25 15.50
C LEU A 189 -8.77 -3.54 14.67
N GLN A 190 -8.49 -3.42 13.37
CA GLN A 190 -8.19 -4.55 12.49
C GLN A 190 -6.75 -5.07 12.62
N HIS A 191 -5.92 -4.43 13.46
CA HIS A 191 -4.49 -4.68 13.61
C HIS A 191 -3.67 -4.42 12.33
N ASP A 192 -4.17 -3.57 11.44
CA ASP A 192 -3.52 -3.19 10.18
C ASP A 192 -2.76 -1.85 10.33
N LEU A 193 -1.61 -1.93 10.97
CA LEU A 193 -0.77 -0.75 11.23
C LEU A 193 -0.13 -0.19 9.95
N GLY A 194 0.21 -1.07 8.99
CA GLY A 194 0.82 -0.66 7.73
C GLY A 194 -0.14 0.21 6.91
N THR A 195 -1.35 -0.26 6.72
CA THR A 195 -2.40 0.49 6.02
C THR A 195 -2.78 1.75 6.78
N SER A 196 -2.82 1.72 8.13
CA SER A 196 -3.06 2.91 8.96
C SER A 196 -2.04 4.01 8.70
N LEU A 197 -0.75 3.66 8.68
CA LEU A 197 0.33 4.61 8.39
C LEU A 197 0.20 5.21 6.99
N MET A 198 -0.17 4.39 6.02
CA MET A 198 -0.35 4.81 4.63
C MET A 198 -1.53 5.76 4.47
N PHE A 199 -2.67 5.50 5.14
CA PHE A 199 -3.81 6.44 5.19
C PHE A 199 -3.44 7.75 5.87
N PHE A 200 -2.68 7.70 6.95
CA PHE A 200 -2.17 8.88 7.63
C PHE A 200 -1.29 9.72 6.69
N ALA A 201 -0.30 9.09 6.05
CA ALA A 201 0.62 9.76 5.14
C ALA A 201 -0.12 10.36 3.92
N MET A 202 -1.08 9.62 3.35
CA MET A 202 -1.94 10.10 2.27
C MET A 202 -2.71 11.35 2.69
N PHE A 203 -3.35 11.34 3.86
CA PHE A 203 -4.13 12.47 4.35
C PHE A 203 -3.26 13.72 4.57
N VAL A 204 -2.11 13.59 5.25
CA VAL A 204 -1.19 14.71 5.49
C VAL A 204 -0.62 15.27 4.18
N SER A 205 -0.25 14.38 3.25
CA SER A 205 0.26 14.79 1.94
C SER A 205 -0.77 15.54 1.12
N MET A 206 -2.02 15.07 1.11
CA MET A 206 -3.11 15.74 0.40
C MET A 206 -3.43 17.11 0.99
N LEU A 207 -3.42 17.25 2.33
CA LEU A 207 -3.56 18.55 3.01
C LEU A 207 -2.43 19.52 2.63
N TYR A 208 -1.20 19.01 2.58
CA TYR A 208 -0.05 19.83 2.18
C TYR A 208 -0.18 20.29 0.73
N VAL A 209 -0.50 19.39 -0.20
CA VAL A 209 -0.65 19.70 -1.63
C VAL A 209 -1.80 20.69 -1.86
N ALA A 210 -2.94 20.49 -1.19
CA ALA A 210 -4.13 21.35 -1.36
C ALA A 210 -3.92 22.77 -0.81
N THR A 211 -3.17 22.91 0.29
CA THR A 211 -3.02 24.19 1.00
C THR A 211 -1.69 24.91 0.74
N GLY A 212 -0.68 24.20 0.22
CA GLY A 212 0.70 24.70 0.05
C GLY A 212 1.44 24.96 1.38
N ARG A 213 0.89 24.56 2.54
CA ARG A 213 1.42 24.90 3.86
C ARG A 213 2.28 23.79 4.45
N LYS A 214 3.56 24.07 4.65
CA LYS A 214 4.50 23.16 5.32
C LYS A 214 4.10 22.83 6.77
N SER A 215 3.28 23.68 7.40
CA SER A 215 2.75 23.43 8.75
C SER A 215 2.01 22.09 8.89
N TRP A 216 1.34 21.61 7.83
CA TRP A 216 0.67 20.32 7.84
C TRP A 216 1.63 19.14 7.97
N ILE A 217 2.79 19.22 7.34
CA ILE A 217 3.84 18.19 7.46
C ILE A 217 4.36 18.15 8.90
N VAL A 218 4.62 19.33 9.49
CA VAL A 218 5.13 19.43 10.88
C VAL A 218 4.08 18.90 11.87
N ILE A 219 2.82 19.34 11.75
CA ILE A 219 1.71 18.87 12.58
C ILE A 219 1.51 17.36 12.40
N GLY A 220 1.53 16.88 11.15
CA GLY A 220 1.45 15.46 10.84
C GLY A 220 2.56 14.66 11.51
N PHE A 221 3.80 15.11 11.41
CA PHE A 221 4.93 14.41 12.04
C PHE A 221 4.80 14.36 13.58
N ILE A 222 4.41 15.47 14.21
CA ILE A 222 4.18 15.51 15.66
C ILE A 222 3.02 14.59 16.05
N ALA A 223 1.90 14.63 15.30
CA ALA A 223 0.74 13.77 15.56
C ALA A 223 1.08 12.29 15.36
N PHE A 224 1.89 11.96 14.34
CA PHE A 224 2.39 10.61 14.13
C PHE A 224 3.26 10.12 15.29
N ALA A 225 4.24 10.93 15.71
CA ALA A 225 5.13 10.56 16.80
C ALA A 225 4.35 10.34 18.10
N ALA A 226 3.43 11.25 18.46
CA ALA A 226 2.57 11.12 19.62
C ALA A 226 1.63 9.90 19.52
N GLY A 227 1.03 9.69 18.36
CA GLY A 227 0.16 8.55 18.10
C GLY A 227 0.90 7.21 18.15
N ALA A 228 2.12 7.15 17.62
CA ALA A 228 2.97 5.95 17.66
C ALA A 228 3.36 5.57 19.09
N VAL A 229 3.77 6.55 19.92
CA VAL A 229 4.07 6.33 21.33
C VAL A 229 2.82 5.87 22.10
N ALA A 230 1.69 6.53 21.89
CA ALA A 230 0.42 6.13 22.50
C ALA A 230 -0.01 4.73 22.06
N ALA A 231 0.07 4.42 20.78
CA ALA A 231 -0.29 3.10 20.25
C ALA A 231 0.62 2.00 20.81
N ALA A 232 1.93 2.24 20.91
CA ALA A 232 2.89 1.28 21.46
C ALA A 232 2.64 1.00 22.96
N SER A 233 2.14 2.00 23.71
CA SER A 233 1.84 1.84 25.14
C SER A 233 0.46 1.20 25.41
N ILE A 234 -0.53 1.43 24.53
CA ILE A 234 -1.90 0.94 24.72
C ILE A 234 -2.09 -0.46 24.11
N PHE A 235 -1.55 -0.67 22.91
CA PHE A 235 -1.75 -1.90 22.15
C PHE A 235 -0.53 -2.81 22.21
N SER A 236 -0.67 -3.96 22.87
CA SER A 236 0.43 -4.93 23.06
C SER A 236 1.05 -5.42 21.75
N HIS A 237 0.26 -5.58 20.67
CA HIS A 237 0.76 -5.97 19.36
C HIS A 237 1.64 -4.90 18.69
N VAL A 238 1.40 -3.60 18.98
CA VAL A 238 2.25 -2.49 18.51
C VAL A 238 3.55 -2.47 19.31
N GLY A 239 3.46 -2.55 20.65
CA GLY A 239 4.63 -2.63 21.51
C GLY A 239 5.55 -3.79 21.14
N SER A 240 4.98 -4.97 20.89
CA SER A 240 5.75 -6.14 20.43
C SER A 240 6.51 -5.92 19.12
N ARG A 241 5.92 -5.21 18.15
CA ARG A 241 6.60 -4.87 16.89
C ARG A 241 7.73 -3.86 17.09
N VAL A 242 7.54 -2.90 17.99
CA VAL A 242 8.60 -1.95 18.38
C VAL A 242 9.76 -2.67 19.07
N ASP A 243 9.46 -3.59 19.99
CA ASP A 243 10.49 -4.41 20.65
C ASP A 243 11.24 -5.32 19.66
N ALA A 244 10.52 -5.94 18.72
CA ALA A 244 11.14 -6.76 17.67
C ALA A 244 12.06 -5.92 16.76
N TRP A 245 11.73 -4.65 16.53
CA TRP A 245 12.56 -3.73 15.75
C TRP A 245 13.78 -3.23 16.53
N LEU A 246 13.63 -2.90 17.83
CA LEU A 246 14.71 -2.38 18.67
C LEU A 246 15.68 -3.49 19.11
N HIS A 247 15.16 -4.69 19.35
CA HIS A 247 15.93 -5.84 19.86
C HIS A 247 15.75 -7.09 18.98
N PRO A 248 16.07 -7.01 17.66
CA PRO A 248 15.73 -8.07 16.71
C PRO A 248 16.45 -9.40 17.00
N PHE A 249 17.64 -9.35 17.58
CA PHE A 249 18.47 -10.54 17.87
C PHE A 249 18.22 -11.15 19.25
N SER A 250 17.29 -10.62 20.04
CA SER A 250 16.97 -11.24 21.32
C SER A 250 16.23 -12.56 21.11
N ALA A 251 16.60 -13.61 21.85
CA ALA A 251 15.97 -14.92 21.74
C ALA A 251 14.45 -14.88 21.99
N ALA A 252 14.00 -14.00 22.89
CA ALA A 252 12.58 -13.82 23.19
C ALA A 252 11.78 -13.28 22.01
N GLN A 253 12.35 -12.36 21.20
CA GLN A 253 11.70 -11.80 20.02
C GLN A 253 11.86 -12.70 18.80
N TYR A 254 13.04 -13.35 18.65
CA TYR A 254 13.33 -14.21 17.52
C TYR A 254 12.43 -15.45 17.48
N ASN A 255 12.19 -16.08 18.63
CA ASN A 255 11.37 -17.30 18.75
C ASN A 255 9.87 -17.05 18.90
N LYS A 256 9.43 -15.78 18.83
CA LYS A 256 8.03 -15.45 18.97
C LYS A 256 7.26 -15.78 17.69
N GLU A 257 6.18 -16.57 17.81
CA GLU A 257 5.40 -17.09 16.68
C GLU A 257 4.74 -15.99 15.84
N TYR A 258 4.15 -14.97 16.52
CA TYR A 258 3.50 -13.85 15.84
C TYR A 258 4.07 -12.50 16.33
N GLY A 259 4.39 -11.62 15.39
CA GLY A 259 4.92 -10.29 15.69
C GLY A 259 6.34 -10.29 16.24
N GLY A 260 7.07 -11.41 16.08
CA GLY A 260 8.48 -11.54 16.40
C GLY A 260 9.42 -11.00 15.32
N SER A 261 10.72 -11.15 15.57
CA SER A 261 11.78 -10.61 14.70
C SER A 261 12.34 -11.62 13.69
N TYR A 262 11.89 -12.86 13.67
CA TYR A 262 12.42 -13.92 12.81
C TYR A 262 12.49 -13.51 11.34
N GLN A 263 11.39 -13.00 10.79
CA GLN A 263 11.29 -12.54 9.40
C GLN A 263 12.23 -11.35 9.11
N LEU A 264 12.35 -10.41 10.05
CA LEU A 264 13.25 -9.26 9.93
C LEU A 264 14.71 -9.72 9.92
N VAL A 265 15.09 -10.60 10.84
CA VAL A 265 16.47 -11.10 10.98
C VAL A 265 16.89 -11.94 9.77
N THR A 266 16.03 -12.84 9.30
CA THR A 266 16.31 -13.66 8.10
C THR A 266 16.42 -12.78 6.85
N GLY A 267 15.58 -11.75 6.72
CA GLY A 267 15.69 -10.78 5.62
C GLY A 267 16.98 -9.97 5.66
N ILE A 268 17.43 -9.54 6.85
CA ILE A 268 18.73 -8.85 7.02
C ILE A 268 19.89 -9.77 6.65
N PHE A 269 19.82 -11.06 7.04
CA PHE A 269 20.87 -12.01 6.66
C PHE A 269 20.88 -12.30 5.15
N GLY A 270 19.70 -12.37 4.50
CA GLY A 270 19.61 -12.45 3.04
C GLY A 270 20.31 -11.27 2.36
N LEU A 271 19.98 -10.02 2.78
CA LEU A 271 20.68 -8.83 2.27
C LEU A 271 22.20 -8.86 2.53
N ALA A 272 22.61 -9.32 3.70
CA ALA A 272 24.04 -9.40 4.05
C ALA A 272 24.75 -10.46 3.21
N SER A 273 24.13 -11.59 2.91
CA SER A 273 24.69 -12.64 2.07
C SER A 273 24.87 -12.21 0.63
N GLY A 274 23.92 -11.41 0.11
CA GLY A 274 24.01 -10.84 -1.23
C GLY A 274 25.08 -9.77 -1.38
N GLY A 275 25.33 -8.99 -0.34
CA GLY A 275 26.29 -7.90 -0.37
C GLY A 275 25.99 -6.87 -1.47
N LEU A 276 27.03 -6.30 -2.08
CA LEU A 276 26.85 -5.29 -3.13
C LEU A 276 26.50 -5.89 -4.49
N MET A 277 27.05 -7.04 -4.84
CA MET A 277 26.96 -7.63 -6.18
C MET A 277 25.90 -8.73 -6.31
N GLY A 278 25.33 -9.19 -5.19
CA GLY A 278 24.43 -10.33 -5.15
C GLY A 278 25.14 -11.69 -5.23
N THR A 279 24.42 -12.72 -4.83
CA THR A 279 24.88 -14.12 -5.00
C THR A 279 24.74 -14.62 -6.43
N GLY A 280 23.94 -13.93 -7.25
CA GLY A 280 23.53 -14.32 -8.58
C GLY A 280 22.08 -14.83 -8.62
N LEU A 281 21.38 -14.53 -9.69
CA LEU A 281 19.98 -14.95 -9.87
C LEU A 281 19.89 -16.49 -9.84
N GLY A 282 19.10 -17.03 -8.91
CA GLY A 282 18.94 -18.47 -8.70
C GLY A 282 20.04 -19.12 -7.88
N GLN A 283 20.99 -18.38 -7.35
CA GLN A 283 22.11 -18.92 -6.53
C GLN A 283 21.93 -18.64 -5.03
N GLY A 284 20.99 -17.76 -4.66
CA GLY A 284 20.61 -17.49 -3.28
C GLY A 284 19.59 -18.49 -2.73
N HIS A 285 19.25 -18.31 -1.46
CA HIS A 285 18.23 -19.08 -0.75
C HIS A 285 17.14 -18.14 -0.14
N PRO A 286 16.55 -17.23 -0.92
CA PRO A 286 15.61 -16.22 -0.40
C PRO A 286 14.33 -16.82 0.19
N SER A 287 14.04 -18.09 -0.12
CA SER A 287 12.92 -18.86 0.43
C SER A 287 13.03 -19.14 1.94
N ILE A 288 14.22 -18.96 2.54
CA ILE A 288 14.43 -19.04 3.99
C ILE A 288 13.66 -17.91 4.71
N THR A 289 13.57 -16.74 4.09
CA THR A 289 12.81 -15.62 4.65
C THR A 289 11.31 -15.85 4.45
N PRO A 290 10.51 -15.90 5.55
CA PRO A 290 9.07 -16.08 5.43
C PRO A 290 8.43 -14.97 4.57
N ILE A 291 7.49 -15.34 3.72
CA ILE A 291 6.73 -14.43 2.85
C ILE A 291 7.66 -13.54 1.98
N ALA A 292 8.78 -14.10 1.54
CA ALA A 292 9.73 -13.42 0.65
C ALA A 292 9.13 -13.00 -0.70
N ASN A 293 8.02 -13.64 -1.12
CA ASN A 293 7.30 -13.32 -2.35
C ASN A 293 6.38 -12.09 -2.26
N SER A 294 6.23 -11.48 -1.09
CA SER A 294 5.44 -10.24 -0.89
C SER A 294 6.17 -9.24 0.00
N ASP A 295 6.08 -9.42 1.32
CA ASP A 295 6.55 -8.42 2.31
C ASP A 295 8.08 -8.23 2.29
N TYR A 296 8.82 -9.28 1.97
CA TYR A 296 10.29 -9.29 1.95
C TYR A 296 10.89 -9.53 0.56
N ILE A 297 10.16 -9.20 -0.50
CA ILE A 297 10.67 -9.35 -1.87
C ILE A 297 11.94 -8.53 -2.11
N TYR A 298 12.07 -7.38 -1.44
CA TYR A 298 13.27 -6.56 -1.51
C TYR A 298 14.50 -7.27 -0.92
N ALA A 299 14.34 -8.01 0.19
CA ALA A 299 15.42 -8.81 0.77
C ALA A 299 15.83 -9.94 -0.18
N ALA A 300 14.85 -10.59 -0.82
CA ALA A 300 15.09 -11.62 -1.82
C ALA A 300 15.85 -11.09 -3.05
N LEU A 301 15.46 -9.89 -3.53
CA LEU A 301 16.15 -9.20 -4.61
C LEU A 301 17.58 -8.83 -4.21
N GLY A 302 17.77 -8.27 -3.00
CA GLY A 302 19.08 -7.89 -2.52
C GLY A 302 20.03 -9.06 -2.28
N GLU A 303 19.49 -10.25 -1.91
CA GLU A 303 20.28 -11.47 -1.79
C GLU A 303 20.80 -11.94 -3.15
N GLU A 304 19.94 -12.00 -4.17
CA GLU A 304 20.34 -12.55 -5.48
C GLU A 304 20.97 -11.52 -6.41
N LEU A 305 20.47 -10.27 -6.44
CA LEU A 305 20.94 -9.22 -7.35
C LEU A 305 21.93 -8.24 -6.71
N GLY A 306 22.01 -8.20 -5.39
CA GLY A 306 22.82 -7.25 -4.66
C GLY A 306 22.09 -5.95 -4.30
N LEU A 307 22.83 -5.06 -3.62
CA LEU A 307 22.31 -3.77 -3.17
C LEU A 307 22.64 -2.61 -4.13
N THR A 308 23.26 -2.89 -5.26
CA THR A 308 23.64 -1.88 -6.29
C THR A 308 22.67 -1.86 -7.45
#